data_5ac5f89033adf94294dc6bfe95c8d136
#
_entry.id   5ac5f89033adf94294dc6bfe95c8d136
#
_cell.length_a   1.000
_cell.length_b   1.000
_cell.length_c   1.000
_cell.angle_alpha   90.00
_cell.angle_beta   90.00
_cell.angle_gamma   90.00
#
_symmetry.space_group_name_H-M   'P 1'
#
loop_
_entity.id
_entity.type
_entity.pdbx_description
1 polymer ?
#
loop_
_entity_poly.entity_id
_entity_poly.type
_entity_poly.pdbx_seq_one_letter_code
_entity_poly.pdbx_strand_id
1 'polypeptide(L)'
;MSERRRWSLPVLVACAVLCGLAAPAQAQTCAPPWSASQVYTAGNQASLNGVNYQANWWTQGENPATHNGGPGSGQPWTNIGACSGGGACTAIPSVPSGLAASNLTSGSVTLSWNASTAGPTCTIQYRIFQNGVEVMSVTGTSVTISNLAASTTYRFSVASIDQAGTSAQSGQISVTTPPLGGTPIVQLFQHCSFGGWAANFTGTGNYNTADIVSRGGLDNDASSIRIAAGFRVTLFDGNQQGGASVVLTAGDTTCFTATNINFNDRLSSLRIETATLPSPSPSPSPGGGTARSAPYMDISLGIGSQVAANAAAAGLPGITLAFLVDGGCTAVWGGGLGNVSNATFPNGTTVKSAIDSMVGAGRKVIIAWGGANGSALSSCGSASQAQAMYQSVFNAYPNITGQDFDIEGGVNTTILGQALAGLKAANPNKSISVTLPVLPTGLVAAGLAVVNGCHAAGFHPDTVNVMAMDYGSANDNGGNMLLSAQQAAQATRNQTGDMIGITPMIGINDTNTEFFTLANATDLVNWARGQSYINRLAFWSLARDNGSCPNQGFASPVCSGIAQSTWQFSSIFRGF
;
A
#
# COMPACT_ATOMS: atom_id res chain seq x y z
N MET A 1 -96.00 23.68 -34.25
CA MET A 1 -96.40 23.27 -35.60
C MET A 1 -95.47 22.20 -36.04
N SER A 2 -96.04 21.05 -36.09
CA SER A 2 -96.12 20.03 -37.14
C SER A 2 -94.85 19.23 -37.29
N GLU A 3 -94.85 18.06 -36.70
CA GLU A 3 -95.15 16.75 -37.35
C GLU A 3 -94.24 16.41 -38.50
N ARG A 4 -93.62 15.27 -38.61
CA ARG A 4 -94.17 13.91 -38.69
C ARG A 4 -93.12 12.82 -38.49
N ARG A 5 -93.51 11.80 -37.85
CA ARG A 5 -93.11 10.38 -37.91
C ARG A 5 -92.86 9.82 -39.31
N ARG A 6 -91.93 8.81 -39.43
CA ARG A 6 -92.20 7.45 -39.98
C ARG A 6 -90.97 6.57 -39.76
N TRP A 7 -91.11 5.57 -39.08
CA TRP A 7 -91.16 4.09 -39.22
C TRP A 7 -90.36 3.53 -40.41
N SER A 8 -89.38 2.64 -40.16
CA SER A 8 -89.53 1.22 -40.50
C SER A 8 -88.20 0.42 -40.35
N LEU A 9 -88.31 -0.62 -39.57
CA LEU A 9 -87.92 -2.01 -39.68
C LEU A 9 -86.41 -2.39 -39.72
N PRO A 10 -86.10 -3.50 -39.10
CA PRO A 10 -84.77 -3.88 -38.69
C PRO A 10 -84.04 -4.69 -39.78
N VAL A 11 -82.77 -4.41 -39.96
CA VAL A 11 -81.91 -5.31 -40.69
C VAL A 11 -81.00 -6.00 -39.69
N LEU A 12 -81.15 -7.28 -39.57
CA LEU A 12 -80.15 -8.18 -38.94
C LEU A 12 -78.84 -8.01 -39.60
N VAL A 13 -77.85 -7.50 -38.85
CA VAL A 13 -76.44 -7.60 -39.26
C VAL A 13 -75.77 -8.57 -38.28
N ALA A 14 -75.36 -9.68 -38.85
CA ALA A 14 -74.60 -10.73 -38.21
C ALA A 14 -73.32 -10.17 -37.52
N CYS A 15 -73.18 -10.45 -36.22
CA CYS A 15 -71.98 -10.17 -35.45
C CYS A 15 -70.90 -11.13 -35.91
N ALA A 16 -70.07 -10.70 -36.91
CA ALA A 16 -68.84 -11.36 -37.20
C ALA A 16 -67.81 -10.97 -36.11
N VAL A 17 -67.54 -11.92 -35.22
CA VAL A 17 -66.42 -11.84 -34.28
C VAL A 17 -65.13 -11.85 -35.13
N LEU A 18 -64.59 -10.65 -35.42
CA LEU A 18 -63.18 -10.53 -35.88
C LEU A 18 -62.29 -10.80 -34.67
N CYS A 19 -61.87 -12.05 -34.56
CA CYS A 19 -60.69 -12.40 -33.78
C CYS A 19 -59.48 -11.70 -34.43
N GLY A 20 -59.14 -10.53 -33.95
CA GLY A 20 -57.91 -9.79 -34.32
C GLY A 20 -56.75 -10.61 -33.87
N LEU A 21 -56.16 -11.38 -34.79
CA LEU A 21 -54.80 -11.88 -34.68
C LEU A 21 -53.89 -10.65 -34.55
N ALA A 22 -53.47 -10.36 -33.30
CA ALA A 22 -52.38 -9.41 -33.05
C ALA A 22 -51.16 -9.91 -33.88
N ALA A 23 -50.77 -9.12 -34.87
CA ALA A 23 -49.49 -9.37 -35.56
C ALA A 23 -48.39 -9.47 -34.51
N PRO A 24 -47.47 -10.41 -34.59
CA PRO A 24 -46.36 -10.47 -33.68
C PRO A 24 -45.60 -9.14 -33.79
N ALA A 25 -45.45 -8.44 -32.69
CA ALA A 25 -44.62 -7.24 -32.65
C ALA A 25 -43.24 -7.62 -33.20
N GLN A 26 -42.84 -7.02 -34.29
CA GLN A 26 -41.48 -7.22 -34.81
C GLN A 26 -40.53 -6.75 -33.73
N ALA A 27 -39.69 -7.66 -33.25
CA ALA A 27 -38.72 -7.31 -32.24
C ALA A 27 -37.77 -6.26 -32.80
N GLN A 28 -37.64 -5.19 -32.08
CA GLN A 28 -36.78 -4.04 -32.41
C GLN A 28 -35.32 -4.50 -32.45
N THR A 29 -34.50 -3.99 -33.38
CA THR A 29 -33.05 -4.26 -33.38
C THR A 29 -32.41 -3.78 -32.08
N CYS A 30 -31.50 -4.56 -31.51
CA CYS A 30 -30.78 -4.15 -30.32
C CYS A 30 -29.88 -2.95 -30.60
N ALA A 31 -29.99 -1.93 -29.77
CA ALA A 31 -29.04 -0.82 -29.69
C ALA A 31 -27.62 -1.32 -29.33
N PRO A 32 -26.57 -0.51 -29.47
CA PRO A 32 -25.23 -0.88 -29.03
C PRO A 32 -25.23 -1.36 -27.55
N PRO A 33 -24.38 -2.34 -27.20
CA PRO A 33 -24.32 -2.85 -25.83
C PRO A 33 -24.00 -1.75 -24.82
N TRP A 34 -24.63 -1.79 -23.67
CA TRP A 34 -24.33 -0.89 -22.57
C TRP A 34 -22.93 -1.14 -22.00
N SER A 35 -22.24 -0.05 -21.63
CA SER A 35 -20.94 -0.10 -20.96
C SER A 35 -20.92 0.86 -19.76
N ALA A 36 -20.41 0.39 -18.62
CA ALA A 36 -20.30 1.19 -17.41
C ALA A 36 -19.34 2.39 -17.55
N SER A 37 -18.36 2.30 -18.45
CA SER A 37 -17.39 3.38 -18.68
C SER A 37 -17.87 4.43 -19.70
N GLN A 38 -18.95 4.15 -20.43
CA GLN A 38 -19.47 5.06 -21.44
C GLN A 38 -20.43 6.08 -20.82
N VAL A 39 -20.32 7.32 -21.28
CA VAL A 39 -21.30 8.38 -20.96
C VAL A 39 -22.47 8.29 -21.93
N TYR A 40 -23.68 8.33 -21.39
CA TYR A 40 -24.94 8.41 -22.14
C TYR A 40 -25.65 9.71 -21.81
N THR A 41 -26.25 10.34 -22.79
CA THR A 41 -27.06 11.56 -22.65
C THR A 41 -28.51 11.27 -23.01
N ALA A 42 -29.42 12.17 -22.65
CA ALA A 42 -30.84 12.03 -22.96
C ALA A 42 -31.09 11.62 -24.41
N GLY A 43 -31.87 10.55 -24.58
CA GLY A 43 -32.16 9.97 -25.90
C GLY A 43 -31.16 8.93 -26.41
N ASN A 44 -29.97 8.80 -25.82
CA ASN A 44 -29.05 7.73 -26.21
C ASN A 44 -29.66 6.38 -25.85
N GLN A 45 -29.46 5.40 -26.72
CA GLN A 45 -29.95 4.03 -26.49
C GLN A 45 -28.78 3.08 -26.26
N ALA A 46 -29.00 2.12 -25.37
CA ALA A 46 -28.10 0.99 -25.12
C ALA A 46 -28.91 -0.29 -24.92
N SER A 47 -28.34 -1.43 -25.23
CA SER A 47 -28.96 -2.73 -24.95
C SER A 47 -28.23 -3.46 -23.84
N LEU A 48 -29.01 -4.18 -23.01
CA LEU A 48 -28.48 -5.07 -21.98
C LEU A 48 -29.45 -6.24 -21.80
N ASN A 49 -28.94 -7.45 -21.82
CA ASN A 49 -29.71 -8.69 -21.64
C ASN A 49 -30.92 -8.84 -22.61
N GLY A 50 -30.77 -8.44 -23.88
CA GLY A 50 -31.82 -8.54 -24.88
C GLY A 50 -32.95 -7.51 -24.72
N VAL A 51 -32.71 -6.44 -23.99
CA VAL A 51 -33.63 -5.33 -23.79
C VAL A 51 -32.94 -4.02 -24.19
N ASN A 52 -33.64 -3.18 -24.94
CA ASN A 52 -33.19 -1.82 -25.24
C ASN A 52 -33.63 -0.88 -24.11
N TYR A 53 -32.74 0.01 -23.75
CA TYR A 53 -32.95 1.08 -22.78
C TYR A 53 -32.60 2.42 -23.40
N GLN A 54 -33.30 3.47 -23.03
CA GLN A 54 -33.05 4.85 -23.42
C GLN A 54 -32.66 5.67 -22.20
N ALA A 55 -31.56 6.39 -22.28
CA ALA A 55 -31.13 7.32 -21.23
C ALA A 55 -32.10 8.51 -21.14
N ASN A 56 -32.54 8.83 -19.94
CA ASN A 56 -33.47 9.94 -19.66
C ASN A 56 -32.72 11.28 -19.53
N TRP A 57 -31.46 11.24 -19.09
CA TRP A 57 -30.54 12.35 -18.95
C TRP A 57 -29.10 11.86 -18.99
N TRP A 58 -28.15 12.67 -18.61
CA TRP A 58 -26.73 12.29 -18.52
C TRP A 58 -26.55 11.20 -17.45
N THR A 59 -25.97 10.06 -17.81
CA THR A 59 -25.70 8.94 -16.91
C THR A 59 -24.41 8.22 -17.30
N GLN A 60 -23.65 7.72 -16.31
CA GLN A 60 -22.46 6.90 -16.50
C GLN A 60 -22.35 5.92 -15.34
N GLY A 61 -22.08 4.65 -15.61
CA GLY A 61 -21.92 3.61 -14.59
C GLY A 61 -23.25 3.01 -14.06
N GLU A 62 -24.39 3.66 -14.27
CA GLU A 62 -25.70 3.20 -13.78
C GLU A 62 -26.25 2.10 -14.69
N ASN A 63 -26.36 0.90 -14.14
CA ASN A 63 -26.81 -0.29 -14.87
C ASN A 63 -28.29 -0.18 -15.28
N PRO A 64 -28.65 -0.17 -16.57
CA PRO A 64 -30.02 0.01 -17.02
C PRO A 64 -30.98 -1.10 -16.61
N ALA A 65 -30.52 -2.30 -16.31
CA ALA A 65 -31.38 -3.38 -15.86
C ALA A 65 -31.88 -3.17 -14.41
N THR A 66 -31.14 -2.41 -13.60
CA THR A 66 -31.47 -2.16 -12.19
C THR A 66 -31.87 -0.70 -11.90
N HIS A 67 -31.54 0.24 -12.79
CA HIS A 67 -31.79 1.67 -12.67
C HIS A 67 -32.70 2.17 -13.81
N ASN A 68 -33.83 1.50 -14.03
CA ASN A 68 -34.81 1.89 -15.05
C ASN A 68 -36.20 2.05 -14.46
N GLY A 69 -36.99 2.91 -15.13
CA GLY A 69 -38.40 3.18 -14.79
C GLY A 69 -39.10 3.92 -15.91
N GLY A 70 -40.42 4.07 -15.81
CA GLY A 70 -41.21 4.86 -16.78
C GLY A 70 -40.92 6.36 -16.71
N PRO A 71 -41.41 7.16 -17.66
CA PRO A 71 -41.29 8.61 -17.64
C PRO A 71 -41.71 9.20 -16.30
N GLY A 72 -40.86 10.04 -15.69
CA GLY A 72 -41.10 10.67 -14.39
C GLY A 72 -40.77 9.81 -13.16
N SER A 73 -40.21 8.61 -13.34
CA SER A 73 -39.81 7.74 -12.22
C SER A 73 -38.55 8.22 -11.46
N GLY A 74 -37.83 9.21 -11.97
CA GLY A 74 -36.54 9.63 -11.42
C GLY A 74 -35.40 8.64 -11.68
N GLN A 75 -35.59 7.65 -12.55
CA GLN A 75 -34.58 6.66 -12.93
C GLN A 75 -33.83 7.12 -14.20
N PRO A 76 -32.50 6.89 -14.28
CA PRO A 76 -31.68 7.35 -15.41
C PRO A 76 -32.01 6.65 -16.74
N TRP A 77 -32.66 5.49 -16.71
CA TRP A 77 -32.99 4.71 -17.88
C TRP A 77 -34.51 4.45 -17.99
N THR A 78 -34.99 4.39 -19.21
CA THR A 78 -36.33 3.88 -19.55
C THR A 78 -36.17 2.60 -20.36
N ASN A 79 -36.84 1.53 -19.93
CA ASN A 79 -36.93 0.29 -20.70
C ASN A 79 -37.83 0.54 -21.91
N ILE A 80 -37.30 0.41 -23.14
CA ILE A 80 -38.02 0.65 -24.40
C ILE A 80 -38.40 -0.64 -25.13
N GLY A 81 -38.24 -1.79 -24.48
CA GLY A 81 -38.72 -3.07 -24.95
C GLY A 81 -37.66 -4.10 -25.27
N ALA A 82 -38.11 -5.34 -25.44
CA ALA A 82 -37.25 -6.43 -25.88
C ALA A 82 -36.72 -6.16 -27.30
N CYS A 83 -35.42 -6.42 -27.51
CA CYS A 83 -34.82 -6.31 -28.81
C CYS A 83 -34.37 -7.69 -29.34
N SER A 84 -34.53 -7.90 -30.63
CA SER A 84 -34.02 -9.06 -31.33
C SER A 84 -33.34 -8.60 -32.62
N GLY A 85 -32.11 -9.02 -32.79
CA GLY A 85 -31.32 -8.61 -33.97
C GLY A 85 -29.84 -8.87 -33.83
N GLY A 86 -29.40 -9.21 -32.59
CA GLY A 86 -28.24 -10.00 -32.37
C GLY A 86 -28.71 -11.46 -32.31
N GLY A 87 -28.34 -12.30 -33.22
CA GLY A 87 -28.62 -13.74 -33.14
C GLY A 87 -28.19 -14.21 -31.75
N ALA A 88 -29.10 -14.94 -31.04
CA ALA A 88 -28.77 -15.48 -29.74
C ALA A 88 -27.44 -16.22 -29.81
N CYS A 89 -26.47 -15.88 -28.94
CA CYS A 89 -25.26 -16.67 -28.81
C CYS A 89 -25.67 -18.05 -28.31
N THR A 90 -25.75 -19.02 -29.21
CA THR A 90 -26.25 -20.37 -28.90
C THR A 90 -25.13 -21.39 -28.80
N ALA A 91 -23.92 -21.02 -29.21
CA ALA A 91 -22.71 -21.85 -29.09
C ALA A 91 -21.64 -21.12 -28.30
N ILE A 92 -21.07 -21.79 -27.32
CA ILE A 92 -19.93 -21.27 -26.54
C ILE A 92 -18.77 -20.93 -27.49
N PRO A 93 -17.98 -19.88 -27.17
CA PRO A 93 -16.85 -19.47 -28.00
C PRO A 93 -15.79 -20.57 -28.10
N SER A 94 -14.98 -20.51 -29.16
CA SER A 94 -13.85 -21.43 -29.31
C SER A 94 -12.81 -21.20 -28.20
N VAL A 95 -12.11 -22.26 -27.80
CA VAL A 95 -11.01 -22.16 -26.81
C VAL A 95 -9.93 -21.22 -27.37
N PRO A 96 -9.42 -20.25 -26.56
CA PRO A 96 -8.29 -19.41 -26.95
C PRO A 96 -7.06 -20.26 -27.31
N SER A 97 -6.34 -19.89 -28.36
CA SER A 97 -5.14 -20.59 -28.81
C SER A 97 -3.94 -19.65 -28.87
N GLY A 98 -2.74 -20.18 -29.01
CA GLY A 98 -1.53 -19.38 -29.16
C GLY A 98 -1.19 -18.53 -27.92
N LEU A 99 -1.60 -18.96 -26.72
CA LEU A 99 -1.23 -18.25 -25.50
C LEU A 99 0.29 -18.15 -25.37
N ALA A 100 0.80 -16.93 -25.26
CA ALA A 100 2.22 -16.60 -25.17
C ALA A 100 2.47 -15.55 -24.10
N ALA A 101 3.68 -15.54 -23.56
CA ALA A 101 4.16 -14.56 -22.60
C ALA A 101 5.25 -13.67 -23.23
N SER A 102 5.20 -12.38 -22.93
CA SER A 102 6.18 -11.39 -23.36
C SER A 102 6.39 -10.34 -22.26
N ASN A 103 7.32 -9.39 -22.45
CA ASN A 103 7.61 -8.29 -21.52
C ASN A 103 7.73 -8.77 -20.06
N LEU A 104 8.41 -9.91 -19.88
CA LEU A 104 8.58 -10.51 -18.57
C LEU A 104 9.53 -9.68 -17.72
N THR A 105 9.06 -9.26 -16.54
CA THR A 105 9.84 -8.59 -15.51
C THR A 105 9.80 -9.38 -14.21
N SER A 106 10.52 -8.93 -13.20
CA SER A 106 10.48 -9.54 -11.86
C SER A 106 9.11 -9.44 -11.17
N GLY A 107 8.24 -8.53 -11.63
CA GLY A 107 6.93 -8.27 -11.02
C GLY A 107 5.76 -8.33 -12.00
N SER A 108 5.99 -8.58 -13.29
CA SER A 108 4.91 -8.58 -14.28
C SER A 108 5.22 -9.44 -15.49
N VAL A 109 4.17 -9.83 -16.22
CA VAL A 109 4.24 -10.51 -17.51
C VAL A 109 3.08 -10.05 -18.39
N THR A 110 3.33 -9.82 -19.67
CA THR A 110 2.27 -9.59 -20.65
C THR A 110 1.90 -10.93 -21.31
N LEU A 111 0.63 -11.30 -21.19
CA LEU A 111 0.03 -12.45 -21.86
C LEU A 111 -0.64 -11.99 -23.15
N SER A 112 -0.56 -12.77 -24.20
CA SER A 112 -1.29 -12.58 -25.47
C SER A 112 -1.76 -13.91 -26.02
N TRP A 113 -2.87 -13.88 -26.76
CA TRP A 113 -3.48 -15.08 -27.38
C TRP A 113 -4.21 -14.72 -28.65
N ASN A 114 -4.52 -15.72 -29.44
CA ASN A 114 -5.34 -15.55 -30.63
C ASN A 114 -6.81 -15.36 -30.25
N ALA A 115 -7.49 -14.50 -30.97
CA ALA A 115 -8.91 -14.27 -30.76
C ALA A 115 -9.72 -15.56 -30.94
N SER A 116 -10.63 -15.81 -30.01
CA SER A 116 -11.61 -16.88 -30.11
C SER A 116 -12.69 -16.53 -31.17
N THR A 117 -13.29 -17.54 -31.76
CA THR A 117 -14.43 -17.38 -32.67
C THR A 117 -15.73 -17.58 -31.91
N ALA A 118 -16.70 -16.73 -32.18
CA ALA A 118 -18.06 -16.81 -31.66
C ALA A 118 -19.05 -16.51 -32.81
N GLY A 119 -20.34 -16.63 -32.56
CA GLY A 119 -21.37 -16.19 -33.49
C GLY A 119 -21.23 -14.70 -33.85
N PRO A 120 -21.72 -14.26 -35.02
CA PRO A 120 -21.44 -12.94 -35.59
C PRO A 120 -21.93 -11.75 -34.76
N THR A 121 -22.73 -12.00 -33.72
CA THR A 121 -23.29 -10.98 -32.82
C THR A 121 -22.86 -11.19 -31.38
N CYS A 122 -21.98 -12.15 -31.09
CA CYS A 122 -21.53 -12.48 -29.75
C CYS A 122 -20.31 -11.66 -29.37
N THR A 123 -20.37 -11.02 -28.21
CA THR A 123 -19.22 -10.31 -27.64
C THR A 123 -18.44 -11.26 -26.75
N ILE A 124 -17.17 -11.46 -27.08
CA ILE A 124 -16.28 -12.34 -26.32
C ILE A 124 -15.56 -11.52 -25.25
N GLN A 125 -15.51 -12.07 -24.05
CA GLN A 125 -14.57 -11.69 -22.98
C GLN A 125 -13.63 -12.87 -22.71
N TYR A 126 -12.47 -12.60 -22.12
CA TYR A 126 -11.49 -13.61 -21.77
C TYR A 126 -11.24 -13.59 -20.27
N ARG A 127 -11.33 -14.77 -19.65
CA ARG A 127 -11.00 -15.01 -18.25
C ARG A 127 -9.58 -15.51 -18.15
N ILE A 128 -8.76 -14.87 -17.35
CA ILE A 128 -7.36 -15.20 -17.15
C ILE A 128 -7.21 -15.97 -15.85
N PHE A 129 -6.54 -17.09 -15.90
CA PHE A 129 -6.26 -17.95 -14.75
C PHE A 129 -4.78 -17.95 -14.44
N GLN A 130 -4.45 -17.75 -13.18
CA GLN A 130 -3.11 -17.84 -12.60
C GLN A 130 -3.09 -18.99 -11.61
N ASN A 131 -2.24 -19.98 -11.81
CA ASN A 131 -2.16 -21.19 -10.96
C ASN A 131 -3.52 -21.88 -10.75
N GLY A 132 -4.38 -21.85 -11.79
CA GLY A 132 -5.72 -22.44 -11.78
C GLY A 132 -6.82 -21.57 -11.18
N VAL A 133 -6.51 -20.40 -10.61
CA VAL A 133 -7.48 -19.45 -10.06
C VAL A 133 -7.71 -18.31 -11.04
N GLU A 134 -8.97 -17.92 -11.27
CA GLU A 134 -9.31 -16.76 -12.09
C GLU A 134 -8.84 -15.48 -11.36
N VAL A 135 -8.06 -14.65 -12.08
CA VAL A 135 -7.50 -13.42 -11.52
C VAL A 135 -8.07 -12.15 -12.15
N MET A 136 -8.58 -12.24 -13.39
CA MET A 136 -9.21 -11.10 -14.06
C MET A 136 -9.97 -11.53 -15.32
N SER A 137 -10.74 -10.59 -15.88
CA SER A 137 -11.44 -10.73 -17.15
C SER A 137 -11.20 -9.50 -18.03
N VAL A 138 -10.97 -9.71 -19.34
CA VAL A 138 -10.68 -8.63 -20.31
C VAL A 138 -11.43 -8.86 -21.62
N THR A 139 -11.60 -7.82 -22.42
CA THR A 139 -12.21 -7.91 -23.77
C THR A 139 -11.19 -8.01 -24.88
N GLY A 140 -9.93 -7.63 -24.64
CA GLY A 140 -8.83 -7.72 -25.59
C GLY A 140 -8.16 -9.09 -25.59
N THR A 141 -7.27 -9.33 -26.55
CA THR A 141 -6.48 -10.55 -26.68
C THR A 141 -5.08 -10.45 -26.08
N SER A 142 -4.87 -9.47 -25.22
CA SER A 142 -3.62 -9.27 -24.49
C SER A 142 -3.91 -8.57 -23.17
N VAL A 143 -3.10 -8.90 -22.15
CA VAL A 143 -3.17 -8.27 -20.83
C VAL A 143 -1.84 -8.38 -20.11
N THR A 144 -1.52 -7.36 -19.30
CA THR A 144 -0.35 -7.43 -18.40
C THR A 144 -0.81 -7.82 -16.99
N ILE A 145 -0.25 -8.92 -16.50
CA ILE A 145 -0.42 -9.36 -15.12
C ILE A 145 0.72 -8.75 -14.31
N SER A 146 0.37 -7.96 -13.32
CA SER A 146 1.31 -7.28 -12.41
C SER A 146 1.27 -7.90 -11.01
N ASN A 147 2.11 -7.40 -10.11
CA ASN A 147 2.21 -7.86 -8.71
C ASN A 147 2.62 -9.33 -8.57
N LEU A 148 3.42 -9.81 -9.50
CA LEU A 148 4.03 -11.13 -9.38
C LEU A 148 5.23 -11.08 -8.44
N ALA A 149 5.42 -12.13 -7.65
CA ALA A 149 6.64 -12.29 -6.86
C ALA A 149 7.82 -12.64 -7.78
N ALA A 150 8.98 -12.07 -7.52
CA ALA A 150 10.21 -12.38 -8.25
C ALA A 150 10.65 -13.84 -8.02
N SER A 151 11.45 -14.37 -8.94
CA SER A 151 11.97 -15.76 -8.89
C SER A 151 10.89 -16.82 -8.65
N THR A 152 9.67 -16.55 -9.10
CA THR A 152 8.52 -17.41 -8.85
C THR A 152 7.94 -17.93 -10.17
N THR A 153 7.62 -19.23 -10.23
CA THR A 153 7.00 -19.84 -11.40
C THR A 153 5.47 -19.76 -11.27
N TYR A 154 4.85 -19.17 -12.28
CA TYR A 154 3.40 -19.08 -12.44
C TYR A 154 2.96 -19.89 -13.64
N ARG A 155 1.74 -20.44 -13.57
CA ARG A 155 1.08 -21.11 -14.68
C ARG A 155 -0.13 -20.30 -15.09
N PHE A 156 -0.20 -19.96 -16.38
CA PHE A 156 -1.31 -19.18 -16.93
C PHE A 156 -2.10 -19.97 -17.95
N SER A 157 -3.41 -19.77 -17.96
CA SER A 157 -4.34 -20.23 -18.99
C SER A 157 -5.45 -19.19 -19.18
N VAL A 158 -6.12 -19.25 -20.31
CA VAL A 158 -7.18 -18.31 -20.68
C VAL A 158 -8.40 -19.09 -21.18
N ALA A 159 -9.59 -18.68 -20.77
CA ALA A 159 -10.85 -19.15 -21.34
C ALA A 159 -11.63 -17.98 -21.95
N SER A 160 -12.34 -18.21 -23.01
CA SER A 160 -13.28 -17.24 -23.58
C SER A 160 -14.67 -17.45 -23.02
N ILE A 161 -15.41 -16.37 -22.88
CA ILE A 161 -16.80 -16.38 -22.40
C ILE A 161 -17.64 -15.43 -23.25
N ASP A 162 -18.84 -15.84 -23.55
CA ASP A 162 -19.92 -15.02 -24.10
C ASP A 162 -21.26 -15.34 -23.42
N GLN A 163 -22.37 -14.89 -23.99
CA GLN A 163 -23.71 -15.14 -23.47
C GLN A 163 -24.14 -16.61 -23.51
N ALA A 164 -23.53 -17.44 -24.38
CA ALA A 164 -23.82 -18.87 -24.46
C ALA A 164 -23.06 -19.69 -23.40
N GLY A 165 -21.99 -19.16 -22.85
CA GLY A 165 -21.21 -19.84 -21.82
C GLY A 165 -19.71 -19.61 -21.93
N THR A 166 -18.96 -20.37 -21.13
CA THR A 166 -17.50 -20.30 -21.05
C THR A 166 -16.86 -21.50 -21.76
N SER A 167 -15.84 -21.25 -22.55
CA SER A 167 -15.04 -22.32 -23.20
C SER A 167 -14.21 -23.11 -22.17
N ALA A 168 -13.63 -24.21 -22.59
CA ALA A 168 -12.51 -24.81 -21.86
C ALA A 168 -11.34 -23.81 -21.80
N GLN A 169 -10.45 -23.98 -20.81
CA GLN A 169 -9.22 -23.22 -20.73
C GLN A 169 -8.25 -23.61 -21.85
N SER A 170 -7.44 -22.66 -22.31
CA SER A 170 -6.32 -22.90 -23.22
C SER A 170 -5.29 -23.86 -22.63
N GLY A 171 -4.36 -24.32 -23.44
CA GLY A 171 -3.14 -24.94 -22.94
C GLY A 171 -2.44 -24.02 -21.94
N GLN A 172 -1.93 -24.61 -20.87
CA GLN A 172 -1.20 -23.87 -19.82
C GLN A 172 0.21 -23.51 -20.30
N ILE A 173 0.64 -22.27 -20.03
CA ILE A 173 2.05 -21.88 -20.14
C ILE A 173 2.63 -21.69 -18.75
N SER A 174 3.92 -22.02 -18.59
CA SER A 174 4.68 -21.76 -17.36
C SER A 174 5.62 -20.58 -17.59
N VAL A 175 5.57 -19.60 -16.70
CA VAL A 175 6.41 -18.40 -16.74
C VAL A 175 7.11 -18.26 -15.40
N THR A 176 8.44 -18.17 -15.40
CA THR A 176 9.20 -17.88 -14.18
C THR A 176 9.66 -16.43 -14.23
N THR A 177 9.18 -15.63 -13.29
CA THR A 177 9.63 -14.23 -13.16
C THR A 177 11.14 -14.20 -12.87
N PRO A 178 11.90 -13.31 -13.52
CA PRO A 178 13.29 -13.07 -13.14
C PRO A 178 13.40 -12.72 -11.66
N PRO A 179 14.56 -12.94 -11.06
CA PRO A 179 14.84 -12.34 -9.76
C PRO A 179 14.62 -10.83 -9.86
N LEU A 180 14.24 -10.19 -8.76
CA LEU A 180 14.14 -8.73 -8.69
C LEU A 180 15.43 -8.18 -9.28
N GLY A 181 15.33 -7.46 -10.39
CA GLY A 181 16.37 -6.60 -10.90
C GLY A 181 16.53 -5.44 -9.91
N GLY A 182 17.05 -5.77 -8.74
CA GLY A 182 17.38 -4.79 -7.74
C GLY A 182 18.48 -3.88 -8.28
N THR A 183 18.49 -2.63 -7.86
CA THR A 183 19.68 -1.78 -7.90
C THR A 183 20.87 -2.66 -7.51
N PRO A 184 21.92 -2.73 -8.31
CA PRO A 184 23.04 -3.60 -7.99
C PRO A 184 23.53 -3.32 -6.57
N ILE A 185 23.57 -4.34 -5.72
CA ILE A 185 24.14 -4.21 -4.37
C ILE A 185 25.67 -4.17 -4.42
N VAL A 186 26.23 -4.73 -5.50
CA VAL A 186 27.67 -4.65 -5.83
C VAL A 186 27.83 -4.48 -7.33
N GLN A 187 28.70 -3.57 -7.72
CA GLN A 187 29.14 -3.40 -9.11
C GLN A 187 30.67 -3.46 -9.16
N LEU A 188 31.20 -4.39 -9.94
CA LEU A 188 32.64 -4.45 -10.28
C LEU A 188 32.89 -3.73 -11.58
N PHE A 189 34.04 -3.10 -11.71
CA PHE A 189 34.47 -2.39 -12.92
C PHE A 189 35.91 -2.74 -13.29
N GLN A 190 36.18 -2.74 -14.61
CA GLN A 190 37.48 -3.07 -15.18
C GLN A 190 38.58 -2.13 -14.74
N HIS A 191 38.29 -0.84 -14.79
CA HIS A 191 39.30 0.19 -14.55
C HIS A 191 39.06 0.93 -13.24
N CYS A 192 40.10 1.58 -12.73
CA CYS A 192 39.93 2.56 -11.65
C CYS A 192 38.90 3.63 -12.05
N SER A 193 38.27 4.25 -11.07
CA SER A 193 37.23 5.28 -11.25
C SER A 193 36.02 4.79 -12.03
N PHE A 194 35.69 3.48 -11.88
CA PHE A 194 34.47 2.87 -12.40
C PHE A 194 34.35 2.84 -13.93
N GLY A 195 35.49 2.71 -14.62
CA GLY A 195 35.54 2.61 -16.08
C GLY A 195 35.61 1.17 -16.60
N GLY A 196 35.47 1.01 -17.92
CA GLY A 196 35.52 -0.28 -18.60
C GLY A 196 34.23 -1.08 -18.49
N TRP A 197 34.32 -2.42 -18.51
CA TRP A 197 33.15 -3.28 -18.28
C TRP A 197 32.60 -3.13 -16.85
N ALA A 198 31.33 -3.44 -16.66
CA ALA A 198 30.68 -3.48 -15.35
C ALA A 198 29.95 -4.81 -15.16
N ALA A 199 30.23 -5.50 -14.04
CA ALA A 199 29.52 -6.70 -13.63
C ALA A 199 28.66 -6.37 -12.40
N ASN A 200 27.35 -6.61 -12.53
CA ASN A 200 26.34 -6.23 -11.55
C ASN A 200 25.88 -7.45 -10.74
N PHE A 201 25.82 -7.31 -9.42
CA PHE A 201 25.35 -8.33 -8.48
C PHE A 201 24.18 -7.76 -7.68
N THR A 202 23.05 -8.46 -7.67
CA THR A 202 21.80 -8.00 -7.05
C THR A 202 21.42 -8.80 -5.81
N GLY A 203 22.20 -9.82 -5.43
CA GLY A 203 21.95 -10.68 -4.27
C GLY A 203 23.21 -10.96 -3.46
N THR A 204 23.02 -11.42 -2.22
CA THR A 204 24.08 -11.97 -1.39
C THR A 204 24.42 -13.39 -1.83
N GLY A 205 25.64 -13.85 -1.55
CA GLY A 205 26.08 -15.20 -1.88
C GLY A 205 27.54 -15.28 -2.30
N ASN A 206 27.95 -16.49 -2.67
CA ASN A 206 29.26 -16.77 -3.23
C ASN A 206 29.17 -16.72 -4.77
N TYR A 207 30.06 -15.97 -5.39
CA TYR A 207 30.16 -15.82 -6.83
C TYR A 207 31.55 -16.24 -7.28
N ASN A 208 31.63 -17.21 -8.18
CA ASN A 208 32.89 -17.69 -8.74
C ASN A 208 33.23 -16.97 -10.04
N THR A 209 34.37 -17.32 -10.65
CA THR A 209 34.80 -16.73 -11.92
C THR A 209 33.74 -16.82 -13.03
N ALA A 210 33.05 -17.94 -13.15
CA ALA A 210 31.98 -18.10 -14.16
C ALA A 210 30.80 -17.15 -13.90
N ASP A 211 30.50 -16.88 -12.65
CA ASP A 211 29.44 -15.91 -12.26
C ASP A 211 29.80 -14.48 -12.62
N ILE A 212 31.09 -14.09 -12.46
CA ILE A 212 31.61 -12.77 -12.87
C ILE A 212 31.53 -12.63 -14.38
N VAL A 213 32.02 -13.64 -15.12
CA VAL A 213 32.04 -13.66 -16.59
C VAL A 213 30.61 -13.62 -17.17
N SER A 214 29.65 -14.37 -16.56
CA SER A 214 28.25 -14.35 -17.00
C SER A 214 27.56 -12.98 -16.85
N ARG A 215 28.14 -12.10 -16.05
CA ARG A 215 27.66 -10.72 -15.80
C ARG A 215 28.45 -9.67 -16.57
N GLY A 216 29.29 -10.09 -17.51
CA GLY A 216 30.07 -9.20 -18.39
C GLY A 216 31.43 -8.79 -17.84
N GLY A 217 31.88 -9.36 -16.71
CA GLY A 217 33.22 -9.18 -16.19
C GLY A 217 34.25 -10.14 -16.77
N LEU A 218 35.51 -9.98 -16.42
CA LEU A 218 36.61 -10.88 -16.78
C LEU A 218 37.34 -11.31 -15.52
N ASP A 219 37.98 -12.48 -15.58
CA ASP A 219 38.81 -13.01 -14.51
C ASP A 219 40.12 -12.18 -14.39
N ASN A 220 40.51 -11.85 -13.16
CA ASN A 220 41.72 -11.09 -12.85
C ASN A 220 41.82 -9.75 -13.60
N ASP A 221 40.71 -9.04 -13.78
CA ASP A 221 40.67 -7.81 -14.58
C ASP A 221 39.80 -6.69 -13.94
N ALA A 222 39.45 -6.84 -12.65
CA ALA A 222 38.67 -5.84 -11.91
C ALA A 222 39.61 -4.90 -11.13
N SER A 223 39.34 -3.58 -11.22
CA SER A 223 40.14 -2.54 -10.59
C SER A 223 39.38 -1.61 -9.66
N SER A 224 38.03 -1.60 -9.70
CA SER A 224 37.20 -0.79 -8.79
C SER A 224 35.87 -1.45 -8.51
N ILE A 225 35.18 -1.01 -7.42
CA ILE A 225 33.93 -1.59 -6.96
C ILE A 225 33.06 -0.53 -6.31
N ARG A 226 31.73 -0.66 -6.49
CA ARG A 226 30.72 0.02 -5.69
C ARG A 226 29.99 -1.00 -4.86
N ILE A 227 29.83 -0.73 -3.57
CA ILE A 227 29.11 -1.59 -2.63
C ILE A 227 28.00 -0.76 -1.99
N ALA A 228 26.76 -1.19 -2.19
CA ALA A 228 25.61 -0.51 -1.60
C ALA A 228 25.67 -0.56 -0.06
N ALA A 229 25.03 0.43 0.58
CA ALA A 229 24.90 0.47 2.03
C ALA A 229 24.26 -0.83 2.57
N GLY A 230 24.75 -1.32 3.71
CA GLY A 230 24.25 -2.57 4.31
C GLY A 230 24.89 -3.85 3.76
N PHE A 231 25.88 -3.76 2.87
CA PHE A 231 26.60 -4.93 2.34
C PHE A 231 28.11 -4.84 2.56
N ARG A 232 28.74 -6.00 2.65
CA ARG A 232 30.20 -6.16 2.60
C ARG A 232 30.55 -7.18 1.53
N VAL A 233 31.71 -7.03 0.96
CA VAL A 233 32.23 -7.93 -0.05
C VAL A 233 33.60 -8.44 0.38
N THR A 234 33.78 -9.75 0.34
CA THR A 234 35.11 -10.35 0.41
C THR A 234 35.52 -10.70 -1.01
N LEU A 235 36.60 -10.09 -1.50
CA LEU A 235 37.24 -10.39 -2.77
C LEU A 235 38.27 -11.51 -2.56
N PHE A 236 38.41 -12.42 -3.53
CA PHE A 236 39.35 -13.54 -3.48
C PHE A 236 40.13 -13.59 -4.80
N ASP A 237 41.45 -13.84 -4.74
CA ASP A 237 42.30 -14.00 -5.93
C ASP A 237 42.30 -15.44 -6.48
N GLY A 238 41.60 -16.36 -5.81
CA GLY A 238 41.35 -17.70 -6.30
C GLY A 238 39.88 -17.92 -6.60
N ASN A 239 39.59 -18.84 -7.52
CA ASN A 239 38.20 -19.25 -7.80
C ASN A 239 37.59 -19.99 -6.61
N GLN A 240 36.26 -20.00 -6.50
CA GLN A 240 35.51 -20.66 -5.42
C GLN A 240 35.92 -20.18 -4.01
N GLN A 241 36.15 -18.89 -3.85
CA GLN A 241 36.54 -18.22 -2.59
C GLN A 241 37.86 -18.73 -2.01
N GLY A 242 38.77 -19.15 -2.89
CA GLY A 242 40.13 -19.56 -2.52
C GLY A 242 41.14 -18.42 -2.57
N GLY A 243 42.36 -18.70 -2.09
CA GLY A 243 43.51 -17.80 -2.17
C GLY A 243 43.51 -16.66 -1.15
N ALA A 244 44.28 -15.60 -1.49
CA ALA A 244 44.30 -14.40 -0.66
C ALA A 244 43.00 -13.62 -0.79
N SER A 245 42.61 -12.92 0.27
CA SER A 245 41.35 -12.20 0.28
C SER A 245 41.44 -10.83 0.93
N VAL A 246 40.55 -9.92 0.53
CA VAL A 246 40.36 -8.61 1.15
C VAL A 246 38.87 -8.35 1.37
N VAL A 247 38.51 -7.79 2.52
CA VAL A 247 37.16 -7.42 2.86
C VAL A 247 36.94 -5.93 2.63
N LEU A 248 35.92 -5.59 1.85
CA LEU A 248 35.49 -4.22 1.60
C LEU A 248 34.08 -4.03 2.17
N THR A 249 33.84 -2.90 2.80
CA THR A 249 32.53 -2.51 3.34
C THR A 249 31.82 -1.54 2.40
N ALA A 250 30.56 -1.24 2.69
CA ALA A 250 29.76 -0.30 1.90
C ALA A 250 30.51 1.00 1.53
N GLY A 251 30.34 1.43 0.30
CA GLY A 251 30.94 2.62 -0.29
C GLY A 251 31.67 2.34 -1.61
N ASP A 252 32.21 3.38 -2.18
CA ASP A 252 32.90 3.39 -3.45
C ASP A 252 34.40 3.19 -3.22
N THR A 253 34.97 2.10 -3.77
CA THR A 253 36.42 1.91 -3.85
C THR A 253 36.85 2.22 -5.26
N THR A 254 37.42 3.38 -5.46
CA THR A 254 37.74 3.94 -6.78
C THR A 254 38.91 3.24 -7.47
N CYS A 255 39.77 2.56 -6.71
CA CYS A 255 40.88 1.78 -7.28
C CYS A 255 41.44 0.75 -6.29
N PHE A 256 41.65 -0.49 -6.76
CA PHE A 256 42.22 -1.59 -5.96
C PHE A 256 43.74 -1.51 -5.77
N THR A 257 44.38 -0.51 -6.37
CA THR A 257 45.83 -0.26 -6.17
C THR A 257 46.17 0.39 -4.83
N ALA A 258 45.17 0.87 -4.07
CA ALA A 258 45.39 1.43 -2.74
C ALA A 258 46.15 0.43 -1.85
N THR A 259 47.13 0.92 -1.09
CA THR A 259 48.08 0.08 -0.31
C THR A 259 47.41 -0.82 0.72
N ASN A 260 46.24 -0.41 1.22
CA ASN A 260 45.42 -1.20 2.16
C ASN A 260 44.55 -2.24 1.47
N ILE A 261 44.39 -2.21 0.14
CA ILE A 261 43.58 -3.14 -0.65
C ILE A 261 44.50 -4.07 -1.46
N ASN A 262 45.36 -3.51 -2.29
CA ASN A 262 46.37 -4.21 -3.14
C ASN A 262 45.77 -5.44 -3.88
N PHE A 263 44.63 -5.25 -4.56
CA PHE A 263 43.86 -6.32 -5.19
C PHE A 263 43.58 -6.08 -6.68
N ASN A 264 44.26 -5.10 -7.28
CA ASN A 264 44.11 -4.73 -8.70
C ASN A 264 44.43 -5.92 -9.61
N ASP A 265 43.52 -6.22 -10.56
CA ASP A 265 43.65 -7.30 -11.54
C ASP A 265 43.99 -8.68 -10.92
N ARG A 266 43.41 -8.95 -9.76
CA ARG A 266 43.59 -10.21 -9.02
C ARG A 266 42.30 -10.94 -8.68
N LEU A 267 41.16 -10.34 -8.94
CA LEU A 267 39.86 -10.88 -8.52
C LEU A 267 39.42 -12.07 -9.37
N SER A 268 39.28 -13.25 -8.79
CA SER A 268 38.73 -14.45 -9.42
C SER A 268 37.38 -14.89 -8.84
N SER A 269 37.09 -14.53 -7.60
CA SER A 269 35.77 -14.80 -6.98
C SER A 269 35.48 -13.81 -5.89
N LEU A 270 34.18 -13.68 -5.52
CA LEU A 270 33.77 -12.80 -4.44
C LEU A 270 32.65 -13.44 -3.61
N ARG A 271 32.56 -13.00 -2.36
CA ARG A 271 31.42 -13.27 -1.48
C ARG A 271 30.77 -11.96 -1.12
N ILE A 272 29.47 -11.86 -1.39
CA ILE A 272 28.65 -10.73 -0.98
C ILE A 272 27.83 -11.17 0.22
N GLU A 273 27.96 -10.46 1.31
CA GLU A 273 27.23 -10.68 2.54
C GLU A 273 26.53 -9.39 2.93
N THR A 274 25.41 -9.50 3.64
CA THR A 274 24.96 -8.34 4.39
C THR A 274 26.11 -7.95 5.32
N ALA A 275 26.52 -6.69 5.30
CA ALA A 275 27.41 -6.20 6.34
C ALA A 275 26.70 -6.58 7.65
N THR A 276 27.23 -7.54 8.37
CA THR A 276 26.98 -7.52 9.78
C THR A 276 27.64 -6.21 10.20
N LEU A 277 26.84 -5.14 10.30
CA LEU A 277 27.19 -4.07 11.21
C LEU A 277 27.71 -4.76 12.46
N PRO A 278 28.80 -4.26 13.13
CA PRO A 278 29.23 -4.83 14.40
C PRO A 278 27.93 -5.10 15.14
N SER A 279 27.69 -6.36 15.45
CA SER A 279 26.42 -6.82 16.03
C SER A 279 26.06 -5.75 17.03
N PRO A 280 24.95 -4.99 16.86
CA PRO A 280 24.63 -3.99 17.84
C PRO A 280 24.81 -4.73 19.14
N SER A 281 25.72 -4.26 19.98
CA SER A 281 26.05 -4.86 21.27
C SER A 281 24.72 -5.34 21.80
N PRO A 282 24.48 -6.65 22.08
CA PRO A 282 23.19 -7.28 22.00
C PRO A 282 22.15 -6.31 22.47
N SER A 283 21.30 -5.85 21.55
CA SER A 283 20.24 -4.89 21.88
C SER A 283 19.61 -5.53 23.10
N PRO A 284 19.60 -4.88 24.27
CA PRO A 284 19.20 -5.56 25.47
C PRO A 284 17.92 -6.28 25.14
N SER A 285 17.94 -7.60 25.32
CA SER A 285 16.80 -8.52 25.14
C SER A 285 15.54 -7.76 25.53
N PRO A 286 14.45 -7.75 24.76
CA PRO A 286 13.36 -6.77 24.89
C PRO A 286 12.77 -6.80 26.29
N GLY A 287 13.47 -6.18 27.19
CA GLY A 287 13.08 -5.89 28.56
C GLY A 287 12.44 -4.52 28.57
N GLY A 288 11.15 -4.47 28.32
CA GLY A 288 10.33 -3.29 28.12
C GLY A 288 9.66 -3.40 26.77
N GLY A 289 8.77 -4.42 26.60
CA GLY A 289 8.25 -4.83 25.30
C GLY A 289 7.63 -3.68 24.53
N THR A 290 8.28 -3.27 23.46
CA THR A 290 7.69 -2.41 22.41
C THR A 290 6.33 -2.98 22.02
N ALA A 291 5.31 -2.12 21.99
CA ALA A 291 4.02 -2.53 21.45
C ALA A 291 4.19 -2.80 19.95
N ARG A 292 4.04 -4.04 19.54
CA ARG A 292 4.16 -4.41 18.12
C ARG A 292 3.02 -3.82 17.30
N SER A 293 1.83 -3.69 17.88
CA SER A 293 0.69 -3.00 17.30
C SER A 293 0.28 -1.86 18.23
N ALA A 294 0.42 -0.61 17.76
CA ALA A 294 0.15 0.59 18.55
C ALA A 294 -0.40 1.73 17.67
N PRO A 295 -1.66 1.64 17.19
CA PRO A 295 -2.29 2.69 16.41
C PRO A 295 -2.30 4.03 17.12
N TYR A 296 -2.25 5.10 16.32
CA TYR A 296 -2.33 6.47 16.83
C TYR A 296 -3.76 6.86 17.18
N MET A 297 -3.91 7.68 18.21
CA MET A 297 -5.15 8.35 18.56
C MET A 297 -4.85 9.80 18.91
N ASP A 298 -5.38 10.72 18.13
CA ASP A 298 -5.40 12.14 18.50
C ASP A 298 -6.41 12.35 19.63
N ILE A 299 -5.90 12.56 20.83
CA ILE A 299 -6.73 12.73 22.03
C ILE A 299 -7.30 14.13 22.18
N SER A 300 -6.91 15.08 21.32
CA SER A 300 -7.49 16.43 21.26
C SER A 300 -8.87 16.44 20.59
N LEU A 301 -9.20 15.40 19.82
CA LEU A 301 -10.52 15.24 19.20
C LEU A 301 -11.61 15.09 20.26
N GLY A 302 -12.85 15.48 19.94
CA GLY A 302 -13.99 15.41 20.85
C GLY A 302 -14.24 14.01 21.48
N ILE A 303 -13.76 12.95 20.81
CA ILE A 303 -13.81 11.57 21.31
C ILE A 303 -12.56 11.17 22.14
N GLY A 304 -11.59 12.07 22.33
CA GLY A 304 -10.34 11.78 23.05
C GLY A 304 -10.57 11.31 24.49
N SER A 305 -11.58 11.84 25.17
CA SER A 305 -11.96 11.41 26.53
C SER A 305 -12.43 9.94 26.59
N GLN A 306 -12.76 9.32 25.47
CA GLN A 306 -13.19 7.92 25.36
C GLN A 306 -12.03 6.99 24.93
N VAL A 307 -10.80 7.49 24.84
CA VAL A 307 -9.66 6.74 24.29
C VAL A 307 -9.45 5.38 24.97
N ALA A 308 -9.59 5.30 26.28
CA ALA A 308 -9.44 4.04 27.01
C ALA A 308 -10.54 3.02 26.67
N ALA A 309 -11.80 3.50 26.53
CA ALA A 309 -12.93 2.67 26.13
C ALA A 309 -12.79 2.21 24.66
N ASN A 310 -12.39 3.12 23.77
CA ASN A 310 -12.17 2.82 22.35
C ASN A 310 -11.04 1.81 22.15
N ALA A 311 -9.90 1.97 22.85
CA ALA A 311 -8.81 1.01 22.82
C ALA A 311 -9.23 -0.38 23.35
N ALA A 312 -10.13 -0.41 24.34
CA ALA A 312 -10.70 -1.65 24.87
C ALA A 312 -11.64 -2.32 23.86
N ALA A 313 -12.56 -1.57 23.27
CA ALA A 313 -13.51 -2.06 22.27
C ALA A 313 -12.80 -2.56 21.01
N ALA A 314 -11.73 -1.88 20.58
CA ALA A 314 -10.88 -2.28 19.47
C ALA A 314 -9.96 -3.49 19.78
N GLY A 315 -9.88 -3.92 21.05
CA GLY A 315 -9.04 -5.05 21.49
C GLY A 315 -7.55 -4.81 21.29
N LEU A 316 -7.09 -3.55 21.35
CA LEU A 316 -5.70 -3.19 21.06
C LEU A 316 -4.75 -3.62 22.18
N PRO A 317 -3.60 -4.25 21.84
CA PRO A 317 -2.54 -4.54 22.82
C PRO A 317 -1.70 -3.31 23.16
N GLY A 318 -1.65 -2.33 22.26
CA GLY A 318 -0.93 -1.07 22.43
C GLY A 318 -1.63 0.08 21.73
N ILE A 319 -1.28 1.31 22.11
CA ILE A 319 -1.81 2.55 21.52
C ILE A 319 -0.77 3.66 21.63
N THR A 320 -0.74 4.54 20.64
CA THR A 320 0.07 5.76 20.64
C THR A 320 -0.85 6.97 20.80
N LEU A 321 -0.69 7.71 21.88
CA LEU A 321 -1.48 8.90 22.15
C LEU A 321 -0.81 10.14 21.55
N ALA A 322 -1.48 10.87 20.71
CA ALA A 322 -1.02 12.01 19.95
C ALA A 322 -1.79 13.29 20.39
N PHE A 323 -1.20 14.46 20.48
CA PHE A 323 0.23 14.75 20.46
C PHE A 323 0.60 15.64 21.64
N LEU A 324 1.79 15.44 22.21
CA LEU A 324 2.46 16.46 22.99
C LEU A 324 3.21 17.42 22.07
N VAL A 325 3.37 18.65 22.49
CA VAL A 325 4.14 19.68 21.79
C VAL A 325 5.05 20.42 22.75
N ASP A 326 6.10 21.04 22.23
CA ASP A 326 6.97 21.97 22.95
C ASP A 326 6.25 23.31 23.16
N GLY A 327 5.67 23.50 24.33
CA GLY A 327 5.01 24.73 24.75
C GLY A 327 5.94 25.65 25.58
N GLY A 328 7.00 26.18 24.94
CA GLY A 328 7.99 27.03 25.67
C GLY A 328 8.97 26.21 26.51
N CYS A 329 9.52 25.14 25.93
CA CYS A 329 10.37 24.15 26.60
C CYS A 329 9.66 23.43 27.77
N THR A 330 8.35 23.20 27.57
CA THR A 330 7.47 22.51 28.52
C THR A 330 6.58 21.53 27.76
N ALA A 331 6.36 20.34 28.30
CA ALA A 331 5.50 19.32 27.70
C ALA A 331 4.02 19.72 27.85
N VAL A 332 3.34 19.99 26.73
CA VAL A 332 1.95 20.42 26.69
C VAL A 332 1.17 19.52 25.73
N TRP A 333 0.00 19.04 26.13
CA TRP A 333 -0.90 18.34 25.23
C TRP A 333 -1.56 19.30 24.24
N GLY A 334 -1.56 18.94 22.96
CA GLY A 334 -2.24 19.67 21.90
C GLY A 334 -3.74 19.83 22.16
N GLY A 335 -4.40 20.65 21.33
CA GLY A 335 -5.84 20.88 21.45
C GLY A 335 -6.28 21.58 22.75
N GLY A 336 -5.36 22.23 23.47
CA GLY A 336 -5.68 22.96 24.70
C GLY A 336 -5.96 22.09 25.93
N LEU A 337 -5.58 20.80 25.91
CA LEU A 337 -5.78 19.89 27.06
C LEU A 337 -4.92 20.25 28.29
N GLY A 338 -3.86 21.04 28.09
CA GLY A 338 -3.03 21.56 29.18
C GLY A 338 -1.67 20.89 29.33
N ASN A 339 -0.97 21.25 30.39
CA ASN A 339 0.37 20.72 30.68
C ASN A 339 0.32 19.23 31.02
N VAL A 340 1.36 18.49 30.70
CA VAL A 340 1.47 17.05 30.93
C VAL A 340 1.13 16.63 32.38
N SER A 341 1.39 17.49 33.37
CA SER A 341 1.14 17.17 34.78
C SER A 341 -0.33 17.25 35.19
N ASN A 342 -1.17 18.02 34.48
CA ASN A 342 -2.54 18.33 34.88
C ASN A 342 -3.57 18.37 33.75
N ALA A 343 -3.20 17.80 32.59
CA ALA A 343 -4.05 17.79 31.40
C ALA A 343 -5.41 17.14 31.67
N THR A 344 -6.46 17.80 31.19
CA THR A 344 -7.86 17.37 31.36
C THR A 344 -8.62 17.42 30.05
N PHE A 345 -9.48 16.45 29.84
CA PHE A 345 -10.44 16.47 28.75
C PHE A 345 -11.61 17.43 29.05
N PRO A 346 -12.35 17.89 28.04
CA PRO A 346 -13.50 18.78 28.25
C PRO A 346 -14.58 18.23 29.19
N ASN A 347 -14.67 16.91 29.37
CA ASN A 347 -15.58 16.26 30.30
C ASN A 347 -15.08 16.24 31.76
N GLY A 348 -13.93 16.86 32.05
CA GLY A 348 -13.35 16.95 33.37
C GLY A 348 -12.49 15.74 33.80
N THR A 349 -12.44 14.66 32.99
CA THR A 349 -11.52 13.54 33.29
C THR A 349 -10.07 13.92 32.97
N THR A 350 -9.11 13.42 33.72
CA THR A 350 -7.70 13.72 33.45
C THR A 350 -7.12 12.78 32.37
N VAL A 351 -6.20 13.29 31.57
CA VAL A 351 -5.45 12.44 30.60
C VAL A 351 -4.71 11.33 31.34
N LYS A 352 -4.19 11.65 32.55
CA LYS A 352 -3.52 10.65 33.40
C LYS A 352 -4.44 9.49 33.75
N SER A 353 -5.70 9.74 34.14
CA SER A 353 -6.63 8.66 34.52
C SER A 353 -6.95 7.73 33.32
N ALA A 354 -7.03 8.29 32.10
CA ALA A 354 -7.21 7.48 30.90
C ALA A 354 -5.98 6.62 30.61
N ILE A 355 -4.78 7.16 30.74
CA ILE A 355 -3.50 6.43 30.59
C ILE A 355 -3.41 5.30 31.63
N ASP A 356 -3.64 5.62 32.92
CA ASP A 356 -3.57 4.65 34.01
C ASP A 356 -4.58 3.51 33.82
N SER A 357 -5.79 3.81 33.34
CA SER A 357 -6.81 2.81 32.99
C SER A 357 -6.34 1.86 31.89
N MET A 358 -5.71 2.38 30.83
CA MET A 358 -5.18 1.55 29.74
C MET A 358 -4.01 0.69 30.20
N VAL A 359 -3.07 1.28 30.95
CA VAL A 359 -1.92 0.56 31.50
C VAL A 359 -2.38 -0.49 32.51
N GLY A 360 -3.32 -0.16 33.40
CA GLY A 360 -3.90 -1.11 34.35
C GLY A 360 -4.61 -2.29 33.69
N ALA A 361 -5.14 -2.09 32.48
CA ALA A 361 -5.68 -3.14 31.65
C ALA A 361 -4.62 -3.92 30.83
N GLY A 362 -3.32 -3.71 31.10
CA GLY A 362 -2.20 -4.39 30.44
C GLY A 362 -1.82 -3.86 29.07
N ARG A 363 -2.39 -2.71 28.63
CA ARG A 363 -2.06 -2.12 27.33
C ARG A 363 -0.73 -1.38 27.36
N LYS A 364 0.00 -1.48 26.27
CA LYS A 364 1.23 -0.71 26.06
C LYS A 364 0.86 0.69 25.56
N VAL A 365 1.19 1.72 26.34
CA VAL A 365 0.89 3.11 25.99
C VAL A 365 2.17 3.82 25.58
N ILE A 366 2.19 4.39 24.39
CA ILE A 366 3.24 5.27 23.87
C ILE A 366 2.64 6.67 23.78
N ILE A 367 3.44 7.70 24.07
CA ILE A 367 3.02 9.09 23.91
C ILE A 367 3.83 9.71 22.77
N ALA A 368 3.14 10.27 21.77
CA ALA A 368 3.75 10.92 20.63
C ALA A 368 3.88 12.43 20.81
N TRP A 369 4.98 12.96 20.31
CA TRP A 369 5.31 14.38 20.24
C TRP A 369 5.23 14.89 18.81
N GLY A 370 4.87 16.16 18.61
CA GLY A 370 4.93 16.84 17.32
C GLY A 370 3.65 16.72 16.50
N GLY A 371 3.71 15.99 15.39
CA GLY A 371 2.62 15.89 14.40
C GLY A 371 2.56 17.11 13.47
N ALA A 372 1.65 17.07 12.46
CA ALA A 372 1.57 18.05 11.36
C ALA A 372 1.46 19.52 11.78
N ASN A 373 0.79 19.77 12.91
CA ASN A 373 0.55 21.13 13.43
C ASN A 373 1.35 21.46 14.69
N GLY A 374 2.28 20.59 15.09
CA GLY A 374 3.04 20.71 16.32
C GLY A 374 4.56 20.64 16.11
N SER A 375 5.31 20.87 17.19
CA SER A 375 6.74 20.63 17.19
C SER A 375 7.14 19.89 18.46
N ALA A 376 7.99 18.88 18.30
CA ALA A 376 8.59 18.18 19.43
C ALA A 376 9.74 18.97 20.06
N LEU A 377 10.31 19.94 19.34
CA LEU A 377 11.43 20.75 19.77
C LEU A 377 11.42 22.09 19.02
N SER A 378 11.01 23.15 19.66
CA SER A 378 10.96 24.50 19.07
C SER A 378 11.57 25.58 19.97
N SER A 379 11.51 25.38 21.29
CA SER A 379 11.80 26.43 22.26
C SER A 379 12.97 26.10 23.18
N CYS A 380 13.35 24.83 23.34
CA CYS A 380 14.50 24.47 24.18
C CYS A 380 15.81 24.83 23.47
N GLY A 381 16.65 25.63 24.13
CA GLY A 381 17.92 26.11 23.58
C GLY A 381 19.08 25.11 23.69
N SER A 382 18.91 23.98 24.38
CA SER A 382 19.95 22.97 24.60
C SER A 382 19.39 21.57 24.73
N ALA A 383 20.23 20.56 24.48
CA ALA A 383 19.88 19.16 24.61
C ALA A 383 19.45 18.78 26.05
N SER A 384 20.09 19.37 27.06
CA SER A 384 19.72 19.10 28.45
C SER A 384 18.35 19.65 28.82
N GLN A 385 17.96 20.81 28.29
CA GLN A 385 16.62 21.36 28.47
C GLN A 385 15.58 20.51 27.79
N ALA A 386 15.82 20.12 26.52
CA ALA A 386 14.93 19.24 25.77
C ALA A 386 14.79 17.86 26.46
N GLN A 387 15.89 17.26 26.93
CA GLN A 387 15.87 16.01 27.68
C GLN A 387 15.03 16.16 28.98
N ALA A 388 15.18 17.26 29.73
CA ALA A 388 14.39 17.50 30.92
C ALA A 388 12.90 17.61 30.61
N MET A 389 12.53 18.29 29.53
CA MET A 389 11.16 18.39 29.04
C MET A 389 10.59 17.00 28.71
N TYR A 390 11.33 16.18 27.96
CA TYR A 390 10.90 14.80 27.61
C TYR A 390 10.83 13.90 28.85
N GLN A 391 11.77 14.04 29.80
CA GLN A 391 11.78 13.31 31.06
C GLN A 391 10.54 13.61 31.92
N SER A 392 10.02 14.85 31.87
CA SER A 392 8.81 15.22 32.58
C SER A 392 7.59 14.34 32.24
N VAL A 393 7.54 13.81 31.03
CA VAL A 393 6.47 12.90 30.57
C VAL A 393 6.57 11.56 31.29
N PHE A 394 7.76 10.98 31.40
CA PHE A 394 7.97 9.75 32.18
C PHE A 394 7.72 9.96 33.68
N ASN A 395 8.01 11.16 34.19
CA ASN A 395 7.71 11.49 35.56
C ASN A 395 6.19 11.60 35.83
N ALA A 396 5.44 12.21 34.90
CA ALA A 396 3.99 12.33 35.00
C ALA A 396 3.27 10.99 34.77
N TYR A 397 3.80 10.16 33.85
CA TYR A 397 3.23 8.90 33.42
C TYR A 397 4.26 7.76 33.52
N PRO A 398 4.67 7.34 34.74
CA PRO A 398 5.81 6.43 34.92
C PRO A 398 5.61 5.04 34.30
N ASN A 399 4.37 4.64 34.10
CA ASN A 399 4.02 3.29 33.62
C ASN A 399 3.80 3.20 32.10
N ILE A 400 3.96 4.28 31.32
CA ILE A 400 3.91 4.20 29.86
C ILE A 400 5.09 3.41 29.32
N THR A 401 4.90 2.83 28.14
CA THR A 401 5.91 1.98 27.49
C THR A 401 7.04 2.80 26.85
N GLY A 402 6.73 4.00 26.33
CA GLY A 402 7.72 4.82 25.63
C GLY A 402 7.19 6.15 25.17
N GLN A 403 8.07 6.88 24.48
CA GLN A 403 7.75 8.09 23.76
C GLN A 403 8.13 7.94 22.29
N ASP A 404 7.35 8.57 21.43
CA ASP A 404 7.53 8.63 19.99
C ASP A 404 7.69 10.07 19.55
N PHE A 405 8.59 10.34 18.60
CA PHE A 405 8.88 11.69 18.15
C PHE A 405 8.50 11.82 16.69
N ASP A 406 7.31 12.34 16.45
CA ASP A 406 6.72 12.55 15.13
C ASP A 406 7.17 13.91 14.59
N ILE A 407 8.16 13.88 13.70
CA ILE A 407 8.86 15.06 13.20
C ILE A 407 8.49 15.29 11.73
N GLU A 408 7.57 16.19 11.51
CA GLU A 408 7.09 16.55 10.18
C GLU A 408 7.66 17.90 9.69
N GLY A 409 8.18 18.70 10.59
CA GLY A 409 8.77 20.01 10.32
C GLY A 409 10.27 20.09 10.59
N GLY A 410 10.83 21.27 10.37
CA GLY A 410 12.24 21.55 10.66
C GLY A 410 12.52 21.47 12.17
N VAL A 411 13.60 20.79 12.54
CA VAL A 411 14.05 20.65 13.94
C VAL A 411 15.57 20.73 14.01
N ASN A 412 16.10 21.19 15.16
CA ASN A 412 17.54 21.10 15.40
C ASN A 412 17.92 19.63 15.69
N THR A 413 18.38 18.92 14.69
CA THR A 413 18.67 17.48 14.75
C THR A 413 19.80 17.13 15.71
N THR A 414 20.74 18.03 15.94
CA THR A 414 21.83 17.85 16.93
C THR A 414 21.28 17.90 18.35
N ILE A 415 20.48 18.93 18.67
CA ILE A 415 19.85 19.06 20.00
C ILE A 415 18.91 17.89 20.24
N LEU A 416 18.08 17.55 19.26
CA LEU A 416 17.13 16.43 19.36
C LEU A 416 17.88 15.11 19.60
N GLY A 417 18.85 14.76 18.76
CA GLY A 417 19.59 13.51 18.89
C GLY A 417 20.29 13.35 20.26
N GLN A 418 20.96 14.41 20.74
CA GLN A 418 21.59 14.41 22.06
C GLN A 418 20.57 14.31 23.21
N ALA A 419 19.42 14.98 23.09
CA ALA A 419 18.35 14.90 24.09
C ALA A 419 17.73 13.49 24.15
N LEU A 420 17.49 12.84 22.99
CA LEU A 420 16.96 11.49 22.93
C LEU A 420 17.97 10.45 23.43
N ALA A 421 19.25 10.63 23.14
CA ALA A 421 20.33 9.80 23.69
C ALA A 421 20.35 9.89 25.23
N GLY A 422 20.31 11.10 25.79
CA GLY A 422 20.24 11.31 27.23
C GLY A 422 18.94 10.76 27.86
N LEU A 423 17.80 10.92 27.18
CA LEU A 423 16.53 10.37 27.61
C LEU A 423 16.55 8.84 27.66
N LYS A 424 17.12 8.18 26.63
CA LYS A 424 17.28 6.73 26.59
C LYS A 424 18.21 6.22 27.67
N ALA A 425 19.33 6.90 27.89
CA ALA A 425 20.28 6.56 28.96
C ALA A 425 19.64 6.63 30.36
N ALA A 426 18.80 7.64 30.59
CA ALA A 426 18.06 7.78 31.85
C ALA A 426 16.89 6.77 31.99
N ASN A 427 16.39 6.23 30.89
CA ASN A 427 15.24 5.33 30.84
C ASN A 427 15.51 4.10 29.96
N PRO A 428 16.48 3.23 30.27
CA PRO A 428 16.94 2.18 29.38
C PRO A 428 15.85 1.16 28.99
N ASN A 429 14.86 0.99 29.86
CA ASN A 429 13.73 0.07 29.66
C ASN A 429 12.52 0.69 28.92
N LYS A 430 12.58 1.98 28.56
CA LYS A 430 11.52 2.66 27.81
C LYS A 430 11.85 2.69 26.33
N SER A 431 10.83 2.57 25.50
CA SER A 431 10.98 2.74 24.06
C SER A 431 11.08 4.21 23.68
N ILE A 432 12.06 4.56 22.86
CA ILE A 432 12.21 5.88 22.25
C ILE A 432 12.24 5.68 20.73
N SER A 433 11.21 6.15 20.06
CA SER A 433 11.06 6.02 18.60
C SER A 433 10.93 7.38 17.93
N VAL A 434 11.23 7.43 16.65
CA VAL A 434 11.01 8.58 15.78
C VAL A 434 10.04 8.20 14.66
N THR A 435 9.08 9.08 14.36
CA THR A 435 8.13 8.94 13.27
C THR A 435 8.38 10.02 12.24
N LEU A 436 8.58 9.62 10.98
CA LEU A 436 9.17 10.49 9.97
C LEU A 436 8.47 10.36 8.61
N PRO A 437 8.33 11.47 7.86
CA PRO A 437 7.86 11.46 6.48
C PRO A 437 8.76 10.62 5.57
N VAL A 438 8.13 9.88 4.67
CA VAL A 438 8.82 8.93 3.80
C VAL A 438 8.23 8.96 2.38
N LEU A 439 9.05 8.60 1.40
CA LEU A 439 8.62 8.20 0.06
C LEU A 439 8.87 6.70 -0.13
N PRO A 440 8.34 6.06 -1.16
CA PRO A 440 8.70 4.67 -1.47
C PRO A 440 10.22 4.46 -1.63
N THR A 441 10.96 5.50 -1.93
CA THR A 441 12.44 5.51 -2.04
C THR A 441 13.17 5.66 -0.70
N GLY A 442 12.45 5.80 0.41
CA GLY A 442 12.99 5.96 1.76
C GLY A 442 12.70 7.31 2.40
N LEU A 443 13.35 7.57 3.53
CA LEU A 443 13.20 8.84 4.25
C LEU A 443 13.60 10.03 3.37
N VAL A 444 12.80 11.07 3.41
CA VAL A 444 13.18 12.37 2.83
C VAL A 444 14.39 12.95 3.57
N ALA A 445 15.10 13.89 2.95
CA ALA A 445 16.36 14.43 3.50
C ALA A 445 16.24 14.93 4.95
N ALA A 446 15.12 15.59 5.28
CA ALA A 446 14.86 16.09 6.64
C ALA A 446 14.70 14.93 7.65
N GLY A 447 13.95 13.89 7.30
CA GLY A 447 13.79 12.70 8.15
C GLY A 447 15.11 11.94 8.34
N LEU A 448 15.87 11.77 7.26
CA LEU A 448 17.19 11.14 7.35
C LEU A 448 18.16 11.95 8.24
N ALA A 449 18.08 13.29 8.20
CA ALA A 449 18.87 14.14 9.08
C ALA A 449 18.54 13.96 10.57
N VAL A 450 17.28 13.67 10.90
CA VAL A 450 16.86 13.35 12.29
C VAL A 450 17.52 12.06 12.76
N VAL A 451 17.45 10.99 11.97
CA VAL A 451 18.09 9.70 12.32
C VAL A 451 19.60 9.86 12.43
N ASN A 452 20.24 10.55 11.48
CA ASN A 452 21.67 10.83 11.51
C ASN A 452 22.09 11.64 12.75
N GLY A 453 21.24 12.58 13.20
CA GLY A 453 21.44 13.33 14.45
C GLY A 453 21.41 12.43 15.68
N CYS A 454 20.52 11.45 15.72
CA CYS A 454 20.48 10.42 16.76
C CYS A 454 21.75 9.55 16.74
N HIS A 455 22.12 9.05 15.57
CA HIS A 455 23.31 8.21 15.42
C HIS A 455 24.62 8.96 15.80
N ALA A 456 24.72 10.23 15.40
CA ALA A 456 25.85 11.09 15.79
C ALA A 456 25.95 11.31 17.30
N ALA A 457 24.83 11.22 18.01
CA ALA A 457 24.76 11.27 19.46
C ALA A 457 25.00 9.90 20.13
N GLY A 458 25.31 8.85 19.38
CA GLY A 458 25.50 7.49 19.86
C GLY A 458 24.20 6.78 20.25
N PHE A 459 23.06 7.22 19.72
CA PHE A 459 21.75 6.65 19.98
C PHE A 459 21.09 6.13 18.70
N HIS A 460 20.67 4.87 18.72
CA HIS A 460 19.83 4.29 17.71
C HIS A 460 18.38 4.25 18.23
N PRO A 461 17.41 4.87 17.54
CA PRO A 461 16.01 4.77 17.93
C PRO A 461 15.55 3.31 18.02
N ASP A 462 14.77 2.97 19.06
CA ASP A 462 14.22 1.61 19.18
C ASP A 462 13.31 1.25 17.99
N THR A 463 12.78 2.25 17.31
CA THR A 463 12.03 2.14 16.06
C THR A 463 12.14 3.45 15.26
N VAL A 464 12.50 3.36 14.01
CA VAL A 464 12.28 4.40 13.00
C VAL A 464 10.95 4.08 12.33
N ASN A 465 9.91 4.80 12.68
CA ASN A 465 8.56 4.58 12.18
C ASN A 465 8.31 5.45 10.95
N VAL A 466 7.84 4.86 9.85
CA VAL A 466 7.63 5.58 8.60
C VAL A 466 6.15 5.92 8.43
N MET A 467 5.86 7.18 8.08
CA MET A 467 4.53 7.65 7.70
C MET A 467 4.21 7.19 6.27
N ALA A 468 3.68 5.96 6.15
CA ALA A 468 3.37 5.32 4.87
C ALA A 468 2.04 5.83 4.30
N MET A 469 1.98 7.14 4.01
CA MET A 469 0.80 7.87 3.59
C MET A 469 1.21 9.14 2.83
N ASP A 470 0.25 9.72 2.09
CA ASP A 470 0.35 11.04 1.44
C ASP A 470 1.61 11.23 0.57
N TYR A 471 1.95 10.21 -0.20
CA TYR A 471 3.12 10.21 -1.08
C TYR A 471 2.98 11.19 -2.25
N GLY A 472 1.73 11.55 -2.63
CA GLY A 472 1.39 12.27 -3.84
C GLY A 472 1.44 11.40 -5.10
N SER A 473 0.58 11.69 -6.07
CA SER A 473 0.36 10.86 -7.27
C SER A 473 1.61 10.59 -8.13
N ALA A 474 2.68 11.37 -7.96
CA ALA A 474 3.95 11.12 -8.62
C ALA A 474 4.78 10.00 -7.95
N ASN A 475 4.46 9.64 -6.72
CA ASN A 475 5.27 8.73 -5.89
C ASN A 475 4.48 7.57 -5.28
N ASP A 476 3.17 7.50 -5.48
CA ASP A 476 2.25 6.53 -4.85
C ASP A 476 2.20 5.15 -5.53
N ASN A 477 3.12 4.89 -6.48
CA ASN A 477 3.12 3.67 -7.32
C ASN A 477 1.79 3.46 -8.07
N GLY A 478 1.16 4.53 -8.55
CA GLY A 478 -0.13 4.49 -9.24
C GLY A 478 -1.29 4.15 -8.29
N GLY A 479 -1.23 4.59 -7.04
CA GLY A 479 -2.22 4.31 -6.00
C GLY A 479 -2.03 2.97 -5.28
N ASN A 480 -0.92 2.27 -5.53
CA ASN A 480 -0.63 1.01 -4.82
C ASN A 480 0.00 1.28 -3.45
N MET A 481 -0.84 1.62 -2.47
CA MET A 481 -0.42 2.01 -1.13
C MET A 481 0.28 0.87 -0.36
N LEU A 482 -0.07 -0.39 -0.62
CA LEU A 482 0.65 -1.53 -0.03
C LEU A 482 2.10 -1.57 -0.50
N LEU A 483 2.32 -1.52 -1.81
CA LEU A 483 3.65 -1.55 -2.40
C LEU A 483 4.48 -0.35 -1.93
N SER A 484 3.87 0.84 -1.90
CA SER A 484 4.52 2.07 -1.43
C SER A 484 4.99 1.94 0.03
N ALA A 485 4.14 1.40 0.91
CA ALA A 485 4.49 1.17 2.31
C ALA A 485 5.63 0.14 2.49
N GLN A 486 5.60 -0.96 1.72
CA GLN A 486 6.64 -1.98 1.73
C GLN A 486 7.98 -1.44 1.25
N GLN A 487 7.99 -0.71 0.14
CA GLN A 487 9.18 -0.09 -0.42
C GLN A 487 9.76 0.97 0.51
N ALA A 488 8.91 1.83 1.07
CA ALA A 488 9.31 2.86 2.04
C ALA A 488 10.00 2.25 3.26
N ALA A 489 9.43 1.21 3.83
CA ALA A 489 10.02 0.50 4.98
C ALA A 489 11.37 -0.14 4.63
N GLN A 490 11.45 -0.84 3.49
CA GLN A 490 12.70 -1.47 3.06
C GLN A 490 13.78 -0.44 2.74
N ALA A 491 13.43 0.64 2.03
CA ALA A 491 14.37 1.70 1.69
C ALA A 491 14.86 2.43 2.95
N THR A 492 13.99 2.72 3.91
CA THR A 492 14.36 3.32 5.20
C THR A 492 15.29 2.39 6.00
N ARG A 493 14.99 1.08 6.03
CA ARG A 493 15.91 0.09 6.64
C ARG A 493 17.29 0.14 6.01
N ASN A 494 17.35 0.23 4.68
CA ASN A 494 18.61 0.30 3.95
C ASN A 494 19.38 1.61 4.23
N GLN A 495 18.66 2.72 4.42
CA GLN A 495 19.25 4.02 4.74
C GLN A 495 19.82 4.09 6.16
N THR A 496 19.15 3.50 7.13
CA THR A 496 19.40 3.76 8.56
C THR A 496 20.01 2.57 9.30
N GLY A 497 19.72 1.35 8.86
CA GLY A 497 20.10 0.15 9.60
C GLY A 497 19.24 -0.15 10.85
N ASP A 498 18.31 0.73 11.20
CA ASP A 498 17.48 0.61 12.41
C ASP A 498 16.27 -0.32 12.24
N MET A 499 15.64 -0.68 13.34
CA MET A 499 14.33 -1.37 13.33
C MET A 499 13.25 -0.41 12.82
N ILE A 500 12.35 -0.92 12.00
CA ILE A 500 11.36 -0.11 11.29
C ILE A 500 9.96 -0.36 11.86
N GLY A 501 9.22 0.74 12.03
CA GLY A 501 7.77 0.75 12.20
C GLY A 501 7.10 1.24 10.92
N ILE A 502 5.84 0.87 10.71
CA ILE A 502 5.06 1.33 9.55
C ILE A 502 3.72 1.86 10.04
N THR A 503 3.39 3.07 9.63
CA THR A 503 2.14 3.75 9.98
C THR A 503 1.43 4.25 8.72
N PRO A 504 0.56 3.45 8.08
CA PRO A 504 -0.32 3.96 7.02
C PRO A 504 -1.45 4.81 7.60
N MET A 505 -2.01 5.70 6.77
CA MET A 505 -3.29 6.35 7.01
C MET A 505 -4.42 5.48 6.46
N ILE A 506 -5.31 4.99 7.31
CA ILE A 506 -6.35 4.04 6.94
C ILE A 506 -7.51 4.72 6.18
N GLY A 507 -8.01 4.06 5.14
CA GLY A 507 -9.04 4.60 4.27
C GLY A 507 -8.51 5.67 3.32
N ILE A 508 -9.29 6.75 3.15
CA ILE A 508 -8.92 7.89 2.29
C ILE A 508 -7.81 8.69 3.00
N ASN A 509 -6.72 8.96 2.31
CA ASN A 509 -5.62 9.79 2.78
C ASN A 509 -5.90 11.29 2.54
N ASP A 510 -5.07 12.18 3.08
CA ASP A 510 -5.18 13.63 2.80
C ASP A 510 -4.88 13.91 1.32
N THR A 511 -3.99 13.16 0.71
CA THR A 511 -3.90 13.01 -0.75
C THR A 511 -5.06 12.13 -1.21
N ASN A 512 -6.17 12.73 -1.60
CA ASN A 512 -7.47 12.08 -1.81
C ASN A 512 -7.52 11.04 -2.95
N THR A 513 -6.44 10.85 -3.70
CA THR A 513 -6.27 9.76 -4.67
C THR A 513 -5.67 8.50 -4.04
N GLU A 514 -5.21 8.58 -2.80
CA GLU A 514 -4.59 7.48 -2.07
C GLU A 514 -5.59 6.83 -1.11
N PHE A 515 -5.71 5.51 -1.23
CA PHE A 515 -6.65 4.71 -0.43
C PHE A 515 -5.92 3.52 0.21
N PHE A 516 -5.82 3.52 1.53
CA PHE A 516 -5.31 2.34 2.24
C PHE A 516 -6.47 1.46 2.69
N THR A 517 -6.68 0.36 1.97
CA THR A 517 -7.84 -0.52 2.12
C THR A 517 -7.65 -1.58 3.21
N LEU A 518 -8.72 -2.28 3.58
CA LEU A 518 -8.68 -3.46 4.48
C LEU A 518 -7.83 -4.60 3.90
N ALA A 519 -7.82 -4.77 2.58
CA ALA A 519 -6.96 -5.72 1.89
C ALA A 519 -5.49 -5.31 2.06
N ASN A 520 -5.15 -4.03 1.80
CA ASN A 520 -3.79 -3.52 2.04
C ASN A 520 -3.33 -3.76 3.48
N ALA A 521 -4.22 -3.55 4.46
CA ALA A 521 -3.91 -3.78 5.87
C ALA A 521 -3.59 -5.26 6.16
N THR A 522 -4.41 -6.17 5.64
CA THR A 522 -4.20 -7.63 5.79
C THR A 522 -2.88 -8.06 5.17
N ASP A 523 -2.61 -7.62 3.95
CA ASP A 523 -1.40 -7.98 3.22
C ASP A 523 -0.15 -7.34 3.82
N LEU A 524 -0.25 -6.10 4.34
CA LEU A 524 0.85 -5.45 5.06
C LEU A 524 1.21 -6.23 6.34
N VAL A 525 0.23 -6.64 7.13
CA VAL A 525 0.46 -7.45 8.35
C VAL A 525 1.11 -8.78 8.00
N ASN A 526 0.62 -9.47 6.97
CA ASN A 526 1.18 -10.75 6.54
C ASN A 526 2.62 -10.61 6.05
N TRP A 527 2.90 -9.60 5.23
CA TRP A 527 4.24 -9.30 4.75
C TRP A 527 5.19 -8.93 5.90
N ALA A 528 4.77 -8.03 6.80
CA ALA A 528 5.58 -7.55 7.90
C ALA A 528 6.01 -8.65 8.87
N ARG A 529 5.17 -9.67 9.08
CA ARG A 529 5.52 -10.85 9.89
C ARG A 529 6.73 -11.62 9.35
N GLY A 530 6.95 -11.59 8.04
CA GLY A 530 8.11 -12.20 7.38
C GLY A 530 9.38 -11.34 7.44
N GLN A 531 9.31 -10.10 7.93
CA GLN A 531 10.43 -9.16 7.95
C GLN A 531 11.05 -9.08 9.35
N SER A 532 12.30 -9.51 9.50
CA SER A 532 13.00 -9.49 10.80
C SER A 532 13.29 -8.08 11.32
N TYR A 533 13.25 -7.07 10.44
CA TYR A 533 13.54 -5.67 10.76
C TYR A 533 12.28 -4.84 11.06
N ILE A 534 11.07 -5.40 10.90
CA ILE A 534 9.83 -4.71 11.29
C ILE A 534 9.48 -5.09 12.72
N ASN A 535 9.46 -4.10 13.61
CA ASN A 535 9.13 -4.30 15.02
C ASN A 535 7.84 -3.62 15.47
N ARG A 536 7.23 -2.75 14.64
CA ARG A 536 5.98 -2.06 14.94
C ARG A 536 5.10 -1.92 13.69
N LEU A 537 3.81 -2.15 13.84
CA LEU A 537 2.78 -1.68 12.93
C LEU A 537 1.81 -0.76 13.69
N ALA A 538 1.56 0.40 13.13
CA ALA A 538 0.56 1.32 13.64
C ALA A 538 -0.31 1.78 12.46
N PHE A 539 -1.24 2.68 12.69
CA PHE A 539 -1.97 3.38 11.64
C PHE A 539 -2.51 4.72 12.16
N TRP A 540 -2.66 5.67 11.28
CA TRP A 540 -3.36 6.91 11.50
C TRP A 540 -4.81 6.76 11.03
N SER A 541 -5.84 6.78 11.88
CA SER A 541 -5.80 6.75 13.34
C SER A 541 -6.97 5.93 13.88
N LEU A 542 -6.94 5.60 15.16
CA LEU A 542 -8.01 4.84 15.82
C LEU A 542 -9.39 5.54 15.70
N ALA A 543 -9.42 6.87 15.76
CA ALA A 543 -10.64 7.65 15.56
C ALA A 543 -11.28 7.42 14.18
N ARG A 544 -10.45 7.11 13.19
CA ARG A 544 -10.88 6.83 11.81
C ARG A 544 -11.34 5.39 11.58
N ASP A 545 -11.07 4.47 12.51
CA ASP A 545 -11.34 3.03 12.32
C ASP A 545 -12.83 2.69 12.45
N ASN A 546 -13.63 3.30 11.60
CA ASN A 546 -15.05 3.03 11.43
C ASN A 546 -15.53 3.44 10.03
N GLY A 547 -16.67 2.87 9.60
CA GLY A 547 -17.31 3.12 8.31
C GLY A 547 -18.48 4.09 8.37
N SER A 548 -18.51 5.05 9.29
CA SER A 548 -19.66 5.96 9.46
C SER A 548 -19.84 6.97 8.33
N CYS A 549 -18.81 7.16 7.48
CA CYS A 549 -18.83 8.08 6.34
C CYS A 549 -18.35 7.41 5.04
N PRO A 550 -18.99 6.34 4.56
CA PRO A 550 -18.55 5.64 3.36
C PRO A 550 -18.71 6.55 2.13
N ASN A 551 -17.77 6.42 1.19
CA ASN A 551 -17.73 7.20 -0.06
C ASN A 551 -17.58 8.73 0.13
N GLN A 552 -17.03 9.18 1.24
CA GLN A 552 -16.63 10.56 1.42
C GLN A 552 -15.44 10.85 0.48
N GLY A 553 -15.50 11.95 -0.28
CA GLY A 553 -14.47 12.30 -1.27
C GLY A 553 -13.22 12.98 -0.69
N PHE A 554 -13.05 13.00 0.63
CA PHE A 554 -11.94 13.64 1.35
C PHE A 554 -11.68 12.93 2.68
N ALA A 555 -10.48 13.07 3.21
CA ALA A 555 -10.10 12.51 4.51
C ALA A 555 -10.89 13.15 5.66
N SER A 556 -11.26 12.33 6.64
CA SER A 556 -11.95 12.76 7.86
C SER A 556 -11.13 12.37 9.09
N PRO A 557 -11.04 13.20 10.12
CA PRO A 557 -10.34 12.82 11.34
C PRO A 557 -11.07 11.76 12.17
N VAL A 558 -12.34 11.47 11.88
CA VAL A 558 -13.21 10.62 12.71
C VAL A 558 -13.83 9.42 11.99
N CYS A 559 -13.51 9.21 10.70
CA CYS A 559 -13.94 8.03 9.95
C CYS A 559 -12.97 7.75 8.78
N SER A 560 -12.93 6.53 8.29
CA SER A 560 -11.98 6.13 7.24
C SER A 560 -12.35 6.56 5.82
N GLY A 561 -13.62 6.92 5.59
CA GLY A 561 -14.13 7.24 4.25
C GLY A 561 -14.45 6.03 3.38
N ILE A 562 -14.18 4.80 3.82
CA ILE A 562 -14.45 3.56 3.11
C ILE A 562 -15.46 2.69 3.85
N ALA A 563 -16.06 1.74 3.14
CA ALA A 563 -16.97 0.77 3.75
C ALA A 563 -16.19 -0.20 4.64
N GLN A 564 -16.48 -0.20 5.92
CA GLN A 564 -15.90 -1.11 6.92
C GLN A 564 -16.79 -1.21 8.16
N SER A 565 -16.55 -2.22 8.99
CA SER A 565 -17.09 -2.29 10.36
C SER A 565 -16.20 -1.47 11.31
N THR A 566 -16.79 -0.98 12.41
CA THR A 566 -16.02 -0.32 13.48
C THR A 566 -14.95 -1.26 14.02
N TRP A 567 -13.75 -0.75 14.20
CA TRP A 567 -12.52 -1.44 14.64
C TRP A 567 -12.04 -2.56 13.71
N GLN A 568 -12.35 -2.51 12.43
CA GLN A 568 -11.96 -3.55 11.50
C GLN A 568 -10.44 -3.50 11.18
N PHE A 569 -9.86 -2.32 10.99
CA PHE A 569 -8.41 -2.17 10.87
C PHE A 569 -7.69 -2.58 12.16
N SER A 570 -8.19 -2.16 13.33
CA SER A 570 -7.66 -2.61 14.63
C SER A 570 -7.64 -4.13 14.74
N SER A 571 -8.71 -4.79 14.29
CA SER A 571 -8.79 -6.27 14.29
C SER A 571 -7.71 -6.93 13.43
N ILE A 572 -7.33 -6.30 12.30
CA ILE A 572 -6.26 -6.79 11.43
C ILE A 572 -4.89 -6.53 12.05
N PHE A 573 -4.63 -5.27 12.44
CA PHE A 573 -3.31 -4.85 12.93
C PHE A 573 -2.91 -5.47 14.27
N ARG A 574 -3.87 -5.76 15.17
CA ARG A 574 -3.56 -6.48 16.43
C ARG A 574 -3.00 -7.88 16.21
N GLY A 575 -3.13 -8.42 15.01
CA GLY A 575 -2.57 -9.70 14.63
C GLY A 575 -1.06 -9.67 14.35
N PHE A 576 -0.40 -8.49 14.32
CA PHE A 576 1.05 -8.36 14.16
C PHE A 576 1.76 -8.52 15.50
#